data_e09803bce3e9b6dc9327896024ade6a5
#
_entry.id   e09803bce3e9b6dc9327896024ade6a5
#
_cell.length_a   1.000
_cell.length_b   1.000
_cell.length_c   1.000
_cell.angle_alpha   90.00
_cell.angle_beta   90.00
_cell.angle_gamma   90.00
#
_symmetry.space_group_name_H-M   'P 1'
#
loop_
_entity.id
_entity.type
_entity.pdbx_description
1 polymer ?
#
loop_
_entity_poly.entity_id
_entity_poly.type
_entity_poly.pdbx_seq_one_letter_code
_entity_poly.pdbx_strand_id
1 'polypeptide(L)'
;MQRTFDDLGTPLIDVTFCVIDLETTGGLAEDVGITEIGAVKLRGGECLGTFQTLVNPGAAIPPTITMLTGITQAMVLPAPRIESVLPTLLE
;
A
#
# COMPACT_ATOMS: atom_id res chain seq x y z
N MET A 1 -9.50 -17.96 -22.45
CA MET A 1 -8.48 -18.81 -21.80
C MET A 1 -7.71 -17.99 -20.76
N GLN A 2 -7.54 -18.51 -19.58
CA GLN A 2 -6.78 -17.85 -18.53
C GLN A 2 -5.29 -18.12 -18.73
N ARG A 3 -4.47 -17.05 -18.68
CA ARG A 3 -3.01 -17.18 -18.77
C ARG A 3 -2.39 -17.29 -17.39
N THR A 4 -1.28 -17.99 -17.30
CA THR A 4 -0.43 -18.06 -16.11
C THR A 4 0.86 -17.27 -16.37
N PHE A 5 1.69 -17.11 -15.35
CA PHE A 5 3.00 -16.47 -15.54
C PHE A 5 3.91 -17.31 -16.43
N ASP A 6 3.75 -18.63 -16.43
CA ASP A 6 4.53 -19.50 -17.32
C ASP A 6 4.19 -19.25 -18.78
N ASP A 7 2.94 -18.92 -19.08
CA ASP A 7 2.50 -18.59 -20.44
C ASP A 7 3.13 -17.30 -20.96
N LEU A 8 3.68 -16.48 -20.07
CA LEU A 8 4.39 -15.24 -20.44
C LEU A 8 5.86 -15.48 -20.75
N GLY A 9 6.33 -16.74 -20.65
CA GLY A 9 7.69 -17.10 -21.00
C GLY A 9 8.72 -16.86 -19.89
N THR A 10 8.28 -16.42 -18.71
CA THR A 10 9.18 -16.14 -17.57
C THR A 10 8.81 -17.05 -16.40
N PRO A 11 9.74 -17.91 -15.92
CA PRO A 11 9.48 -18.71 -14.73
C PRO A 11 9.14 -17.83 -13.52
N LEU A 12 8.20 -18.31 -12.69
CA LEU A 12 7.78 -17.56 -11.50
C LEU A 12 8.94 -17.20 -10.56
N ILE A 13 9.93 -18.09 -10.46
CA ILE A 13 11.09 -17.87 -9.59
C ILE A 13 11.91 -16.65 -10.02
N ASP A 14 11.84 -16.29 -11.30
CA ASP A 14 12.57 -15.14 -11.84
C ASP A 14 11.75 -13.86 -11.87
N VAL A 15 10.49 -13.91 -11.41
CA VAL A 15 9.61 -12.74 -11.37
C VAL A 15 9.71 -12.07 -10.00
N THR A 16 9.90 -10.76 -10.02
CA THR A 16 9.84 -9.96 -8.79
C THR A 16 8.40 -9.50 -8.59
N PHE A 17 7.85 -9.84 -7.43
CA PHE A 17 6.51 -9.42 -7.02
C PHE A 17 6.60 -8.28 -6.02
N CYS A 18 5.73 -7.31 -6.17
CA CYS A 18 5.53 -6.28 -5.15
C CYS A 18 4.09 -6.43 -4.64
N VAL A 19 3.96 -6.85 -3.39
CA VAL A 19 2.66 -6.99 -2.73
C VAL A 19 2.41 -5.72 -1.95
N ILE A 20 1.32 -5.02 -2.28
CA ILE A 20 0.97 -3.74 -1.67
C ILE A 20 -0.34 -3.89 -0.91
N ASP A 21 -0.34 -3.42 0.34
CA ASP A 21 -1.54 -3.34 1.16
C ASP A 21 -1.76 -1.89 1.55
N LEU A 22 -3.00 -1.43 1.43
CA LEU A 22 -3.37 -0.04 1.70
C LEU A 22 -4.48 0.02 2.73
N GLU A 23 -4.36 0.98 3.66
CA GLU A 23 -5.49 1.40 4.48
C GLU A 23 -5.93 2.78 4.00
N THR A 24 -7.24 3.03 4.02
CA THR A 24 -7.81 4.27 3.50
C THR A 24 -8.82 4.84 4.47
N THR A 25 -9.27 6.07 4.18
CA THR A 25 -10.34 6.70 4.95
C THR A 25 -11.72 6.08 4.68
N GLY A 26 -11.82 5.19 3.66
CA GLY A 26 -13.10 4.65 3.21
C GLY A 26 -13.94 5.69 2.48
N GLY A 27 -15.13 5.27 2.00
CA GLY A 27 -16.05 6.16 1.33
C GLY A 27 -15.98 6.09 -0.19
N LEU A 28 -16.49 7.12 -0.85
CA LEU A 28 -16.50 7.21 -2.31
C LEU A 28 -15.11 7.57 -2.83
N ALA A 29 -14.79 7.12 -4.05
CA ALA A 29 -13.46 7.28 -4.64
C ALA A 29 -12.94 8.72 -4.65
N GLU A 30 -13.84 9.70 -4.80
CA GLU A 30 -13.47 11.12 -4.82
C GLU A 30 -12.99 11.63 -3.46
N ASP A 31 -13.44 11.00 -2.38
CA ASP A 31 -13.18 11.44 -1.02
C ASP A 31 -12.21 10.51 -0.27
N VAL A 32 -11.70 9.49 -0.95
CA VAL A 32 -10.83 8.50 -0.32
C VAL A 32 -9.40 9.02 -0.26
N GLY A 33 -8.82 8.99 0.94
CA GLY A 33 -7.41 9.25 1.15
C GLY A 33 -6.72 8.01 1.71
N ILE A 34 -5.46 7.82 1.40
CA ILE A 34 -4.64 6.72 1.92
C ILE A 34 -4.13 7.13 3.29
N THR A 35 -4.23 6.22 4.27
CA THR A 35 -3.75 6.44 5.65
C THR A 35 -2.52 5.61 5.99
N GLU A 36 -2.32 4.47 5.33
CA GLU A 36 -1.15 3.62 5.53
C GLU A 36 -0.84 2.85 4.27
N ILE A 37 0.46 2.66 4.01
CA ILE A 37 0.94 1.82 2.91
C ILE A 37 1.90 0.79 3.48
N GLY A 38 1.67 -0.48 3.13
CA GLY A 38 2.63 -1.55 3.36
C GLY A 38 3.00 -2.19 2.04
N ALA A 39 4.26 -2.50 1.84
CA ALA A 39 4.72 -3.16 0.62
C ALA A 39 5.82 -4.18 0.94
N VAL A 40 5.78 -5.29 0.23
CA VAL A 40 6.79 -6.35 0.34
C VAL A 40 7.23 -6.73 -1.07
N LYS A 41 8.53 -6.78 -1.28
CA LYS A 41 9.11 -7.21 -2.54
C LYS A 41 9.64 -8.64 -2.40
N LEU A 42 9.20 -9.53 -3.27
CA LEU A 42 9.51 -10.96 -3.22
C LEU A 42 10.04 -11.44 -4.56
N ARG A 43 11.05 -12.33 -4.51
CA ARG A 43 11.55 -13.01 -5.70
C ARG A 43 12.06 -14.39 -5.30
N GLY A 44 11.59 -15.44 -5.99
CA GLY A 44 12.03 -16.79 -5.74
C GLY A 44 11.83 -17.28 -4.31
N GLY A 45 10.77 -16.80 -3.64
CA GLY A 45 10.51 -17.13 -2.24
C GLY A 45 11.32 -16.29 -1.24
N GLU A 46 12.16 -15.38 -1.71
CA GLU A 46 12.99 -14.53 -0.87
C GLU A 46 12.39 -13.13 -0.75
N CYS A 47 12.38 -12.59 0.46
CA CYS A 47 11.98 -11.21 0.71
C CYS A 47 13.15 -10.28 0.40
N LEU A 48 13.01 -9.46 -0.64
CA LEU A 48 14.03 -8.50 -1.06
C LEU A 48 13.96 -7.19 -0.30
N GLY A 49 12.81 -6.87 0.28
CA GLY A 49 12.65 -5.66 1.05
C GLY A 49 11.22 -5.46 1.49
N THR A 50 11.05 -4.62 2.50
CA THR A 50 9.75 -4.22 3.03
C THR A 50 9.71 -2.71 3.15
N PHE A 51 8.49 -2.17 3.07
CA PHE A 51 8.25 -0.74 3.24
C PHE A 51 6.93 -0.58 3.97
N GLN A 52 6.89 0.31 4.94
CA GLN A 52 5.64 0.62 5.66
C GLN A 52 5.69 2.05 6.15
N THR A 53 4.62 2.79 5.92
CA THR A 53 4.49 4.15 6.44
C THR A 53 3.04 4.54 6.63
N LEU A 54 2.78 5.36 7.63
CA LEU A 54 1.54 6.10 7.71
C LEU A 54 1.59 7.23 6.68
N VAL A 55 0.42 7.64 6.22
CA VAL A 55 0.26 8.71 5.24
C VAL A 55 -0.79 9.67 5.74
N ASN A 56 -0.53 10.96 5.63
CA ASN A 56 -1.55 11.97 5.93
C ASN A 56 -2.53 12.02 4.75
N PRO A 57 -3.79 11.60 4.94
CA PRO A 57 -4.74 11.53 3.83
C PRO A 57 -5.24 12.90 3.36
N GLY A 58 -4.99 13.96 4.13
CA GLY A 58 -5.50 15.28 3.81
C GLY A 58 -7.00 15.42 4.01
N ALA A 59 -7.61 14.48 4.71
CA ALA A 59 -9.04 14.43 4.98
C ALA A 59 -9.29 13.81 6.34
N ALA A 60 -10.49 14.01 6.88
CA ALA A 60 -10.87 13.42 8.16
C ALA A 60 -11.03 11.90 8.02
N ILE A 61 -10.60 11.17 9.03
CA ILE A 61 -10.81 9.71 9.11
C ILE A 61 -12.11 9.48 9.87
N PRO A 62 -13.12 8.84 9.24
CA PRO A 62 -14.34 8.52 9.96
C PRO A 62 -14.07 7.65 11.18
N PRO A 63 -14.75 7.86 12.32
CA PRO A 63 -14.54 7.05 13.52
C PRO A 63 -14.68 5.55 13.29
N THR A 64 -15.60 5.14 12.40
CA THR A 64 -15.79 3.73 12.05
C THR A 64 -14.54 3.13 11.40
N ILE A 65 -13.85 3.91 10.59
CA ILE A 65 -12.62 3.46 9.93
C ILE A 65 -11.49 3.36 10.94
N THR A 66 -11.37 4.32 11.87
CA THR A 66 -10.41 4.23 12.97
C THR A 66 -10.64 2.97 13.80
N MET A 67 -11.88 2.59 14.05
CA MET A 67 -12.20 1.36 14.77
C MET A 67 -11.72 0.11 14.03
N LEU A 68 -11.82 0.11 12.71
CA LEU A 68 -11.40 -1.04 11.90
C LEU A 68 -9.89 -1.15 11.75
N THR A 69 -9.21 -0.02 11.57
CA THR A 69 -7.78 0.01 11.21
C THR A 69 -6.87 0.27 12.41
N GLY A 70 -7.39 0.88 13.46
CA GLY A 70 -6.60 1.36 14.59
C GLY A 70 -5.86 2.66 14.30
N ILE A 71 -6.03 3.24 13.12
CA ILE A 71 -5.34 4.47 12.72
C ILE A 71 -6.20 5.67 13.09
N THR A 72 -5.64 6.56 13.90
CA THR A 72 -6.34 7.77 14.37
C THR A 72 -5.90 9.00 13.56
N GLN A 73 -6.73 10.05 13.62
CA GLN A 73 -6.40 11.32 12.99
C GLN A 73 -5.07 11.88 13.52
N ALA A 74 -4.83 11.77 14.82
CA ALA A 74 -3.60 12.25 15.44
C ALA A 74 -2.35 11.54 14.91
N MET A 75 -2.48 10.25 14.58
CA MET A 75 -1.37 9.46 14.06
C MET A 75 -0.92 9.90 12.67
N VAL A 76 -1.86 10.34 11.83
CA VAL A 76 -1.56 10.67 10.43
C VAL A 76 -1.24 12.16 10.21
N LEU A 77 -1.56 13.03 11.18
CA LEU A 77 -1.27 14.47 11.04
C LEU A 77 0.21 14.76 10.77
N PRO A 78 1.19 14.14 11.50
CA PRO A 78 2.60 14.38 11.23
C PRO A 78 3.15 13.53 10.09
N ALA A 79 2.34 12.62 9.52
CA ALA A 79 2.82 11.71 8.49
C ALA A 79 2.97 12.44 7.14
N PRO A 80 3.82 11.92 6.24
CA PRO A 80 3.98 12.52 4.92
C PRO A 80 2.71 12.37 4.08
N ARG A 81 2.54 13.26 3.12
CA ARG A 81 1.47 13.18 2.14
C ARG A 81 1.87 12.14 1.08
N ILE A 82 0.87 11.63 0.36
CA ILE A 82 1.09 10.57 -0.64
C ILE A 82 2.09 11.00 -1.72
N GLU A 83 2.10 12.25 -2.10
CA GLU A 83 3.01 12.77 -3.12
C GLU A 83 4.49 12.62 -2.71
N SER A 84 4.76 12.66 -1.41
CA SER A 84 6.11 12.49 -0.87
C SER A 84 6.50 11.02 -0.75
N VAL A 85 5.52 10.11 -0.66
CA VAL A 85 5.75 8.68 -0.45
C VAL A 85 5.94 7.94 -1.75
N LEU A 86 5.21 8.32 -2.80
CA LEU A 86 5.20 7.60 -4.08
C LEU A 86 6.59 7.36 -4.67
N PRO A 87 7.52 8.33 -4.68
CA PRO A 87 8.85 8.07 -5.24
C PRO A 87 9.58 6.92 -4.56
N THR A 88 9.48 6.81 -3.24
CA THR A 88 10.11 5.71 -2.48
C THR A 88 9.41 4.39 -2.77
N LEU A 89 8.07 4.38 -2.82
CA LEU A 89 7.31 3.18 -3.10
C LEU A 89 7.63 2.61 -4.48
N LEU A 90 7.86 3.47 -5.47
CA LEU A 90 8.11 3.07 -6.85
C LEU A 90 9.56 2.63 -7.11
N GLU A 91 10.42 2.79 -6.14
CA GLU A 91 11.76 2.22 -6.22
C GLU A 91 11.69 0.70 -6.02
#